data_013faba64364e0a5991376034f6c089e
#
_entry.id   013faba64364e0a5991376034f6c089e
#
_cell.length_a   1.000
_cell.length_b   1.000
_cell.length_c   1.000
_cell.angle_alpha   90.00
_cell.angle_beta   90.00
_cell.angle_gamma   90.00
#
_symmetry.space_group_name_H-M   'P 1'
#
loop_
_entity.id
_entity.type
_entity.pdbx_description
1 polymer ?
#
loop_
_entity_poly.entity_id
_entity_poly.type
_entity_poly.pdbx_seq_one_letter_code
_entity_poly.pdbx_strand_id
1 'polypeptide(L)'
;PIAPTTVLPTTAEATTPNNPAVTKVDNPAQLTQDEKDKVVDEVKKANPSLPAGTTVTVGNNGDVTITYPDNSTDTIPGIHTVVKKGTTPAPVVDKVDTDDTKITGEGVVGATVEVELPDGTKKTTVVKPDGKWEVPLANPLPKGSVVKVTQTVPGKKVSEKVPAKVVETIADKTTPNVPAVTEVENKTQLTQEEKGKVEKAVKDANPTFPAGTTVTVDNNGDVTITYPDKSKDTIPGTSTVAEKETSAKPTVDKVDTDDLKVTGTGVAGSKIVVTLPNGDTKTTTVKPDGKWEVDLDNPLAKDGEVKVTQEETDKKVSPIAPTTVLPTTAEATTPN
;
A
#
# COMPACT_ATOMS: atom_id res chain seq x y z
N PRO A 1 83.17 30.00 53.20
CA PRO A 1 82.20 30.46 52.17
C PRO A 1 81.31 29.30 51.80
N ILE A 2 80.05 29.41 52.14
CA ILE A 2 78.99 28.47 51.63
C ILE A 2 78.75 28.85 50.22
N ALA A 3 78.97 27.90 49.26
CA ALA A 3 78.65 28.12 47.83
C ALA A 3 77.15 28.38 47.73
N PRO A 4 76.74 29.36 46.98
CA PRO A 4 75.31 29.59 46.71
C PRO A 4 74.69 28.39 45.95
N THR A 5 73.74 27.73 46.60
CA THR A 5 72.98 26.65 45.96
C THR A 5 71.95 27.31 45.09
N THR A 6 72.07 27.16 43.74
CA THR A 6 71.07 27.59 42.79
C THR A 6 69.88 26.67 42.88
N VAL A 7 68.71 27.13 43.25
CA VAL A 7 67.45 26.41 43.09
C VAL A 7 67.09 26.32 41.67
N LEU A 8 67.07 25.12 41.13
CA LEU A 8 66.59 24.88 39.71
C LEU A 8 65.07 24.89 39.69
N PRO A 9 64.47 25.45 38.64
CA PRO A 9 63.01 25.40 38.47
C PRO A 9 62.53 23.94 38.33
N THR A 10 61.35 23.64 38.84
CA THR A 10 60.67 22.37 38.62
C THR A 10 60.29 22.21 37.15
N THR A 11 59.97 21.00 36.73
CA THR A 11 59.51 20.75 35.34
C THR A 11 58.24 21.53 35.01
N ALA A 12 57.31 21.67 35.97
CA ALA A 12 56.09 22.46 35.78
C ALA A 12 56.40 23.97 35.65
N GLU A 13 57.35 24.52 36.40
CA GLU A 13 57.76 25.94 36.25
C GLU A 13 58.45 26.23 34.90
N ALA A 14 59.08 25.22 34.33
CA ALA A 14 59.77 25.32 33.06
C ALA A 14 58.91 24.94 31.86
N THR A 15 57.72 24.44 32.07
CA THR A 15 56.82 23.94 31.01
C THR A 15 55.47 24.67 31.06
N THR A 16 54.89 24.97 29.90
CA THR A 16 53.53 25.50 29.80
C THR A 16 52.76 24.59 28.85
N PRO A 17 51.86 23.73 29.39
CA PRO A 17 51.09 22.82 28.54
C PRO A 17 50.13 23.57 27.63
N ASN A 18 50.05 23.11 26.35
CA ASN A 18 49.08 23.61 25.39
C ASN A 18 47.68 23.07 25.76
N ASN A 19 46.65 23.88 25.57
CA ASN A 19 45.27 23.43 25.62
C ASN A 19 44.99 22.40 24.52
N PRO A 20 44.29 21.27 24.82
CA PRO A 20 43.89 20.27 23.85
C PRO A 20 42.74 20.75 22.93
N ALA A 21 42.45 20.02 21.89
CA ALA A 21 41.17 20.14 21.19
C ALA A 21 40.03 19.76 22.19
N VAL A 22 38.96 20.58 22.19
CA VAL A 22 37.83 20.42 23.13
C VAL A 22 37.04 19.15 22.82
N THR A 23 36.91 18.25 23.82
CA THR A 23 36.14 17.01 23.73
C THR A 23 34.67 17.27 24.00
N LYS A 24 33.78 16.82 23.08
CA LYS A 24 32.32 16.90 23.28
C LYS A 24 31.85 15.79 24.18
N VAL A 25 31.24 16.13 25.33
CA VAL A 25 30.82 15.18 26.39
C VAL A 25 29.33 15.34 26.70
N ASP A 26 28.72 14.29 27.25
CA ASP A 26 27.31 14.31 27.60
C ASP A 26 27.02 15.18 28.83
N ASN A 27 27.82 15.08 29.84
CA ASN A 27 27.71 15.89 31.05
C ASN A 27 29.10 16.42 31.47
N PRO A 28 29.43 17.70 31.19
CA PRO A 28 30.73 18.27 31.58
C PRO A 28 31.03 18.27 33.06
N ALA A 29 30.04 18.07 33.96
CA ALA A 29 30.23 17.98 35.41
C ALA A 29 30.49 16.54 35.88
N GLN A 30 30.27 15.53 35.03
CA GLN A 30 30.38 14.10 35.39
C GLN A 30 30.78 13.29 34.15
N LEU A 31 32.07 13.28 33.82
CA LEU A 31 32.59 12.52 32.67
C LEU A 31 32.58 11.03 32.95
N THR A 32 32.23 10.25 31.93
CA THR A 32 32.46 8.79 31.90
C THR A 32 33.95 8.48 31.73
N GLN A 33 34.37 7.24 32.02
CA GLN A 33 35.79 6.85 31.82
C GLN A 33 36.21 7.01 30.36
N ASP A 34 35.37 6.59 29.42
CA ASP A 34 35.64 6.72 27.96
C ASP A 34 35.82 8.21 27.54
N GLU A 35 35.06 9.12 28.14
CA GLU A 35 35.21 10.55 27.91
C GLU A 35 36.50 11.10 28.47
N LYS A 36 36.89 10.66 29.68
CA LYS A 36 38.17 11.02 30.29
C LYS A 36 39.35 10.53 29.45
N ASP A 37 39.29 9.29 28.96
CA ASP A 37 40.34 8.70 28.10
C ASP A 37 40.54 9.50 26.82
N LYS A 38 39.41 9.94 26.17
CA LYS A 38 39.47 10.84 25.01
C LYS A 38 40.14 12.18 25.34
N VAL A 39 39.82 12.76 26.50
CA VAL A 39 40.48 14.00 26.91
C VAL A 39 41.98 13.76 27.11
N VAL A 40 42.40 12.67 27.76
CA VAL A 40 43.83 12.30 27.90
C VAL A 40 44.52 12.23 26.54
N ASP A 41 43.87 11.58 25.55
CA ASP A 41 44.42 11.44 24.19
C ASP A 41 44.61 12.82 23.52
N GLU A 42 43.61 13.68 23.62
CA GLU A 42 43.70 15.04 23.04
C GLU A 42 44.78 15.89 23.76
N VAL A 43 44.95 15.76 25.09
CA VAL A 43 46.02 16.44 25.82
C VAL A 43 47.39 15.96 25.36
N LYS A 44 47.60 14.64 25.20
CA LYS A 44 48.86 14.07 24.70
C LYS A 44 49.14 14.50 23.25
N LYS A 45 48.13 14.56 22.40
CA LYS A 45 48.28 15.07 21.01
C LYS A 45 48.72 16.54 20.95
N ALA A 46 48.16 17.36 21.85
CA ALA A 46 48.48 18.78 21.92
C ALA A 46 49.85 19.04 22.52
N ASN A 47 50.40 18.07 23.29
CA ASN A 47 51.65 18.19 24.02
C ASN A 47 52.61 17.01 23.76
N PRO A 48 53.07 16.84 22.50
CA PRO A 48 53.91 15.70 22.12
C PRO A 48 55.31 15.69 22.72
N SER A 49 55.74 16.80 23.30
CA SER A 49 57.05 16.99 23.90
C SER A 49 57.08 16.80 25.44
N LEU A 50 56.00 16.28 26.05
CA LEU A 50 55.99 15.97 27.48
C LEU A 50 57.13 14.98 27.84
N PRO A 51 57.84 15.20 28.95
CA PRO A 51 58.93 14.30 29.36
C PRO A 51 58.48 12.87 29.52
N ALA A 52 59.36 11.90 29.21
CA ALA A 52 59.08 10.49 29.47
C ALA A 52 58.77 10.22 30.96
N GLY A 53 57.71 9.46 31.22
CA GLY A 53 57.20 9.19 32.58
C GLY A 53 56.18 10.21 33.10
N THR A 54 55.80 11.24 32.29
CA THR A 54 54.70 12.16 32.64
C THR A 54 53.36 11.41 32.61
N THR A 55 52.55 11.62 33.65
CA THR A 55 51.17 11.08 33.70
C THR A 55 50.16 12.18 33.52
N VAL A 56 49.02 11.85 32.84
CA VAL A 56 47.91 12.76 32.61
C VAL A 56 46.65 12.12 33.20
N THR A 57 46.01 12.80 34.12
CA THR A 57 44.75 12.38 34.74
C THR A 57 43.67 13.41 34.52
N VAL A 58 42.39 12.94 34.39
CA VAL A 58 41.25 13.80 34.14
C VAL A 58 40.22 13.63 35.26
N GLY A 59 39.83 14.75 35.86
CA GLY A 59 38.79 14.82 36.86
C GLY A 59 37.37 14.59 36.26
N ASN A 60 36.37 14.45 37.13
CA ASN A 60 34.97 14.26 36.70
C ASN A 60 34.43 15.46 35.93
N ASN A 61 34.95 16.66 36.19
CA ASN A 61 34.54 17.91 35.53
C ASN A 61 35.42 18.29 34.30
N GLY A 62 36.31 17.38 33.87
CA GLY A 62 37.20 17.60 32.75
C GLY A 62 38.48 18.36 33.10
N ASP A 63 38.71 18.76 34.35
CA ASP A 63 40.00 19.31 34.78
C ASP A 63 41.10 18.25 34.58
N VAL A 64 42.19 18.67 33.94
CA VAL A 64 43.33 17.82 33.68
C VAL A 64 44.47 18.15 34.64
N THR A 65 45.07 17.13 35.20
CA THR A 65 46.34 17.25 35.96
C THR A 65 47.44 16.49 35.21
N ILE A 66 48.50 17.20 34.88
CA ILE A 66 49.73 16.67 34.28
C ILE A 66 50.75 16.57 35.41
N THR A 67 51.22 15.36 35.71
CA THR A 67 52.24 15.13 36.73
C THR A 67 53.55 14.71 36.07
N TYR A 68 54.57 15.47 36.26
CA TYR A 68 55.90 15.25 35.68
C TYR A 68 56.74 14.28 36.53
N PRO A 69 57.85 13.74 35.98
CA PRO A 69 58.71 12.78 36.71
C PRO A 69 59.32 13.29 38.02
N ASP A 70 59.44 14.61 38.18
CA ASP A 70 59.89 15.28 39.39
C ASP A 70 58.77 15.51 40.42
N ASN A 71 57.55 14.98 40.17
CA ASN A 71 56.29 15.16 40.92
C ASN A 71 55.73 16.58 40.90
N SER A 72 56.31 17.50 40.16
CA SER A 72 55.66 18.78 39.91
C SER A 72 54.44 18.61 39.02
N THR A 73 53.45 19.53 39.07
CA THR A 73 52.19 19.38 38.38
C THR A 73 51.75 20.66 37.69
N ASP A 74 51.16 20.48 36.49
CA ASP A 74 50.37 21.51 35.80
C ASP A 74 48.91 21.11 35.74
N THR A 75 48.01 22.08 35.58
CA THR A 75 46.58 21.87 35.44
C THR A 75 46.04 22.59 34.21
N ILE A 76 45.12 21.93 33.49
CA ILE A 76 44.34 22.57 32.43
C ILE A 76 42.87 22.52 32.91
N PRO A 77 42.21 23.66 33.12
CA PRO A 77 40.82 23.71 33.57
C PRO A 77 39.87 23.04 32.58
N GLY A 78 38.81 22.37 33.08
CA GLY A 78 37.84 21.64 32.32
C GLY A 78 37.12 22.46 31.23
N ILE A 79 37.01 23.77 31.46
CA ILE A 79 36.44 24.71 30.43
C ILE A 79 37.24 24.73 29.12
N HIS A 80 38.54 24.36 29.17
CA HIS A 80 39.43 24.30 28.00
C HIS A 80 39.55 22.87 27.43
N THR A 81 38.95 21.87 28.08
CA THR A 81 39.11 20.45 27.73
C THR A 81 37.81 19.82 27.25
N VAL A 82 36.64 20.24 27.78
CA VAL A 82 35.35 19.64 27.49
C VAL A 82 34.26 20.66 27.20
N VAL A 83 33.30 20.27 26.36
CA VAL A 83 32.06 21.03 26.08
C VAL A 83 30.87 20.08 25.99
N LYS A 84 29.72 20.54 26.48
CA LYS A 84 28.47 19.74 26.40
C LYS A 84 28.06 19.51 24.95
N LYS A 85 27.76 18.25 24.59
CA LYS A 85 27.13 17.91 23.31
C LYS A 85 25.78 18.61 23.15
N GLY A 86 25.51 19.20 22.03
CA GLY A 86 24.17 19.67 21.68
C GLY A 86 23.20 18.51 21.53
N THR A 87 21.93 18.72 21.80
CA THR A 87 20.86 17.70 21.60
C THR A 87 20.41 17.70 20.12
N THR A 88 20.18 16.54 19.55
CA THR A 88 19.56 16.39 18.25
C THR A 88 18.08 16.83 18.32
N PRO A 89 17.54 17.59 17.36
CA PRO A 89 16.11 17.86 17.28
C PRO A 89 15.30 16.57 17.22
N ALA A 90 14.08 16.56 17.73
CA ALA A 90 13.19 15.40 17.63
C ALA A 90 12.79 15.15 16.16
N PRO A 91 12.62 13.87 15.73
CA PRO A 91 12.10 13.57 14.40
C PRO A 91 10.60 13.87 14.34
N VAL A 92 10.07 14.04 13.12
CA VAL A 92 8.63 13.96 12.84
C VAL A 92 8.28 12.51 12.53
N VAL A 93 7.18 12.02 13.07
CA VAL A 93 6.64 10.70 12.79
C VAL A 93 5.28 10.88 12.12
N ASP A 94 5.09 10.26 10.97
CA ASP A 94 3.80 10.26 10.29
C ASP A 94 2.76 9.48 11.10
N LYS A 95 1.48 9.66 10.78
CA LYS A 95 0.41 8.85 11.36
C LYS A 95 0.71 7.36 11.11
N VAL A 96 0.51 6.52 12.10
CA VAL A 96 0.68 5.07 11.99
C VAL A 96 -0.69 4.40 12.12
N ASP A 97 -1.03 3.57 11.14
CA ASP A 97 -2.30 2.86 11.07
C ASP A 97 -2.12 1.34 11.22
N THR A 98 -3.24 0.66 11.44
CA THR A 98 -3.31 -0.80 11.64
C THR A 98 -3.02 -1.63 10.38
N ASP A 99 -2.97 -1.03 9.19
CA ASP A 99 -2.61 -1.68 7.93
C ASP A 99 -1.24 -1.24 7.37
N ASP A 100 -0.53 -0.36 8.11
CA ASP A 100 0.80 0.08 7.71
C ASP A 100 1.82 -1.06 7.70
N THR A 101 2.55 -1.18 6.60
CA THR A 101 3.68 -2.10 6.45
C THR A 101 5.03 -1.46 6.73
N LYS A 102 5.04 -0.18 7.06
CA LYS A 102 6.22 0.60 7.43
C LYS A 102 5.85 1.82 8.27
N ILE A 103 6.78 2.29 9.10
CA ILE A 103 6.69 3.56 9.81
C ILE A 103 7.52 4.57 9.04
N THR A 104 6.98 5.76 8.81
CA THR A 104 7.64 6.83 8.05
C THR A 104 7.68 8.14 8.82
N GLY A 105 8.44 9.08 8.31
CA GLY A 105 8.51 10.42 8.86
C GLY A 105 9.63 11.27 8.27
N GLU A 106 9.90 12.40 8.92
CA GLU A 106 10.93 13.35 8.51
C GLU A 106 11.95 13.57 9.63
N GLY A 107 13.17 13.95 9.25
CA GLY A 107 14.25 14.16 10.21
C GLY A 107 15.41 14.99 9.64
N VAL A 108 16.46 15.09 10.43
CA VAL A 108 17.70 15.77 10.01
C VAL A 108 18.46 14.87 9.04
N VAL A 109 18.73 15.35 7.82
CA VAL A 109 19.45 14.58 6.79
C VAL A 109 20.76 13.99 7.35
N GLY A 110 20.94 12.68 7.12
CA GLY A 110 22.10 11.92 7.63
C GLY A 110 22.04 11.52 9.10
N ALA A 111 21.01 11.91 9.86
CA ALA A 111 20.80 11.41 11.22
C ALA A 111 20.39 9.94 11.21
N THR A 112 20.80 9.18 12.22
CA THR A 112 20.29 7.84 12.48
C THR A 112 18.98 7.93 13.24
N VAL A 113 17.92 7.33 12.71
CA VAL A 113 16.61 7.18 13.36
C VAL A 113 16.54 5.80 14.00
N GLU A 114 16.12 5.73 15.27
CA GLU A 114 15.79 4.49 15.97
C GLU A 114 14.29 4.47 16.27
N VAL A 115 13.62 3.39 15.87
CA VAL A 115 12.22 3.10 16.15
C VAL A 115 12.15 1.93 17.12
N GLU A 116 11.61 2.18 18.30
CA GLU A 116 11.29 1.18 19.33
C GLU A 116 9.84 0.73 19.11
N LEU A 117 9.65 -0.53 18.72
CA LEU A 117 8.35 -1.15 18.50
C LEU A 117 7.66 -1.51 19.83
N PRO A 118 6.35 -1.79 19.84
CA PRO A 118 5.59 -2.11 21.06
C PRO A 118 6.11 -3.33 21.84
N ASP A 119 6.75 -4.28 21.15
CA ASP A 119 7.38 -5.46 21.75
C ASP A 119 8.79 -5.20 22.32
N GLY A 120 9.26 -3.94 22.26
CA GLY A 120 10.59 -3.54 22.66
C GLY A 120 11.68 -3.74 21.61
N THR A 121 11.35 -4.33 20.45
CA THR A 121 12.30 -4.46 19.34
C THR A 121 12.70 -3.09 18.81
N LYS A 122 13.99 -2.88 18.57
CA LYS A 122 14.52 -1.65 18.00
C LYS A 122 14.97 -1.87 16.56
N LYS A 123 14.56 -0.96 15.69
CA LYS A 123 14.98 -0.89 14.29
C LYS A 123 15.59 0.45 13.99
N THR A 124 16.60 0.50 13.12
CA THR A 124 17.29 1.73 12.75
C THR A 124 17.27 1.98 11.26
N THR A 125 17.27 3.24 10.87
CA THR A 125 17.44 3.71 9.51
C THR A 125 18.19 5.05 9.51
N VAL A 126 18.54 5.55 8.32
CA VAL A 126 19.17 6.87 8.17
C VAL A 126 18.23 7.79 7.41
N VAL A 127 18.14 9.04 7.84
CA VAL A 127 17.37 10.07 7.14
C VAL A 127 18.01 10.34 5.77
N LYS A 128 17.22 10.15 4.73
CA LYS A 128 17.63 10.31 3.33
C LYS A 128 17.90 11.79 2.97
N PRO A 129 18.53 12.08 1.81
CA PRO A 129 18.80 13.46 1.38
C PRO A 129 17.54 14.34 1.20
N ASP A 130 16.37 13.72 0.98
CA ASP A 130 15.06 14.40 0.90
C ASP A 130 14.46 14.73 2.27
N GLY A 131 15.16 14.43 3.37
CA GLY A 131 14.71 14.64 4.74
C GLY A 131 13.80 13.56 5.27
N LYS A 132 13.47 12.52 4.49
CA LYS A 132 12.54 11.44 4.86
C LYS A 132 13.27 10.21 5.38
N TRP A 133 12.56 9.45 6.21
CA TRP A 133 13.01 8.15 6.70
C TRP A 133 11.86 7.14 6.69
N GLU A 134 12.19 5.87 6.61
CA GLU A 134 11.23 4.77 6.69
C GLU A 134 11.84 3.54 7.35
N VAL A 135 11.03 2.82 8.12
CA VAL A 135 11.37 1.56 8.78
C VAL A 135 10.31 0.52 8.41
N PRO A 136 10.67 -0.57 7.70
CA PRO A 136 9.72 -1.61 7.34
C PRO A 136 9.28 -2.42 8.57
N LEU A 137 8.00 -2.79 8.60
CA LEU A 137 7.40 -3.69 9.58
C LEU A 137 7.32 -5.10 9.00
N ALA A 138 7.50 -6.12 9.83
CA ALA A 138 7.29 -7.51 9.44
C ALA A 138 5.77 -7.83 9.34
N ASN A 139 4.99 -7.22 10.23
CA ASN A 139 3.53 -7.29 10.28
C ASN A 139 3.00 -5.92 10.69
N PRO A 140 1.78 -5.57 10.30
CA PRO A 140 1.09 -4.39 10.82
C PRO A 140 1.00 -4.40 12.35
N LEU A 141 0.93 -3.23 12.95
CA LEU A 141 0.90 -3.08 14.41
C LEU A 141 -0.54 -3.05 14.95
N PRO A 142 -0.78 -3.61 16.15
CA PRO A 142 -2.10 -3.59 16.76
C PRO A 142 -2.58 -2.18 17.10
N LYS A 143 -3.88 -1.92 16.92
CA LYS A 143 -4.55 -0.70 17.38
C LYS A 143 -4.18 -0.36 18.82
N GLY A 144 -3.90 0.90 19.06
CA GLY A 144 -3.63 1.45 20.40
C GLY A 144 -2.22 1.19 20.91
N SER A 145 -1.43 0.35 20.24
CA SER A 145 -0.01 0.20 20.53
C SER A 145 0.75 1.51 20.25
N VAL A 146 1.93 1.66 20.82
CA VAL A 146 2.74 2.89 20.72
C VAL A 146 4.13 2.53 20.24
N VAL A 147 4.58 3.16 19.18
CA VAL A 147 5.97 3.20 18.76
C VAL A 147 6.64 4.43 19.33
N LYS A 148 7.94 4.37 19.61
CA LYS A 148 8.72 5.50 20.12
C LYS A 148 9.90 5.73 19.19
N VAL A 149 10.05 6.94 18.71
CA VAL A 149 11.06 7.28 17.72
C VAL A 149 12.03 8.32 18.25
N THR A 150 13.31 8.09 18.03
CA THR A 150 14.39 9.04 18.32
C THR A 150 15.25 9.20 17.07
N GLN A 151 16.00 10.29 17.00
CA GLN A 151 17.07 10.42 16.00
C GLN A 151 18.36 10.94 16.66
N THR A 152 19.49 10.62 16.03
CA THR A 152 20.81 11.04 16.49
C THR A 152 21.63 11.60 15.33
N VAL A 153 22.01 12.86 15.44
CA VAL A 153 22.99 13.48 14.52
C VAL A 153 24.38 13.16 15.05
N PRO A 154 25.34 12.75 14.21
CA PRO A 154 26.72 12.48 14.64
C PRO A 154 27.29 13.63 15.47
N GLY A 155 27.86 13.30 16.65
CA GLY A 155 28.45 14.27 17.59
C GLY A 155 27.46 15.07 18.43
N LYS A 156 26.16 14.76 18.39
CA LYS A 156 25.14 15.30 19.30
C LYS A 156 24.53 14.21 20.17
N LYS A 157 23.85 14.61 21.24
CA LYS A 157 23.00 13.69 22.03
C LYS A 157 21.80 13.24 21.21
N VAL A 158 21.28 12.07 21.57
CA VAL A 158 20.00 11.59 21.05
C VAL A 158 18.88 12.61 21.32
N SER A 159 17.92 12.68 20.43
CA SER A 159 16.72 13.50 20.58
C SER A 159 15.81 13.02 21.71
N GLU A 160 14.84 13.82 22.08
CA GLU A 160 13.68 13.35 22.86
C GLU A 160 12.94 12.25 22.07
N LYS A 161 12.29 11.34 22.82
CA LYS A 161 11.45 10.28 22.25
C LYS A 161 10.12 10.87 21.77
N VAL A 162 9.76 10.61 20.52
CA VAL A 162 8.46 10.96 19.93
C VAL A 162 7.58 9.72 19.95
N PRO A 163 6.51 9.68 20.75
CA PRO A 163 5.55 8.59 20.70
C PRO A 163 4.59 8.75 19.52
N ALA A 164 4.30 7.67 18.79
CA ALA A 164 3.24 7.61 17.80
C ALA A 164 2.32 6.43 18.14
N LYS A 165 1.03 6.74 18.34
CA LYS A 165 0.01 5.74 18.65
C LYS A 165 -0.57 5.18 17.36
N VAL A 166 -0.66 3.86 17.26
CA VAL A 166 -1.29 3.15 16.16
C VAL A 166 -2.81 3.34 16.23
N VAL A 167 -3.42 3.85 15.18
CA VAL A 167 -4.85 4.09 15.08
C VAL A 167 -5.49 3.14 14.06
N GLU A 168 -6.79 2.91 14.19
CA GLU A 168 -7.56 2.17 13.19
C GLU A 168 -7.68 2.96 11.90
N THR A 169 -7.65 2.23 10.79
CA THR A 169 -8.01 2.75 9.48
C THR A 169 -9.51 3.05 9.39
N ILE A 170 -9.94 3.67 8.30
CA ILE A 170 -11.38 3.83 8.02
C ILE A 170 -12.00 2.47 7.72
N ALA A 171 -11.31 1.59 6.99
CA ALA A 171 -11.78 0.22 6.71
C ALA A 171 -12.06 -0.57 8.00
N ASP A 172 -11.15 -0.53 8.99
CA ASP A 172 -11.35 -1.20 10.28
C ASP A 172 -12.63 -0.75 11.03
N LYS A 173 -13.05 0.48 10.80
CA LYS A 173 -14.22 1.10 11.47
C LYS A 173 -15.50 0.99 10.65
N THR A 174 -15.38 0.58 9.39
CA THR A 174 -16.48 0.56 8.43
C THR A 174 -16.78 -0.89 8.05
N THR A 175 -18.04 -1.25 8.03
CA THR A 175 -18.49 -2.51 7.45
C THR A 175 -19.41 -2.14 6.30
N PRO A 176 -18.98 -2.30 5.04
CA PRO A 176 -19.80 -1.97 3.90
C PRO A 176 -21.07 -2.84 3.84
N ASN A 177 -22.19 -2.19 3.58
CA ASN A 177 -23.43 -2.92 3.26
C ASN A 177 -23.29 -3.57 1.88
N VAL A 178 -23.70 -4.82 1.79
CA VAL A 178 -23.80 -5.55 0.53
C VAL A 178 -24.94 -4.96 -0.31
N PRO A 179 -24.71 -4.60 -1.59
CA PRO A 179 -25.74 -4.01 -2.44
C PRO A 179 -26.79 -5.05 -2.88
N ALA A 180 -27.89 -4.59 -3.47
CA ALA A 180 -28.74 -5.46 -4.26
C ALA A 180 -27.95 -6.09 -5.41
N VAL A 181 -28.19 -7.38 -5.68
CA VAL A 181 -27.53 -8.13 -6.75
C VAL A 181 -27.88 -7.53 -8.11
N THR A 182 -26.87 -7.29 -8.95
CA THR A 182 -27.04 -6.84 -10.33
C THR A 182 -27.03 -8.03 -11.27
N GLU A 183 -28.08 -8.17 -12.08
CA GLU A 183 -28.13 -9.20 -13.13
C GLU A 183 -27.26 -8.79 -14.33
N VAL A 184 -26.38 -9.71 -14.77
CA VAL A 184 -25.39 -9.49 -15.82
C VAL A 184 -25.41 -10.61 -16.86
N GLU A 185 -24.93 -10.32 -18.05
CA GLU A 185 -24.85 -11.29 -19.14
C GLU A 185 -23.82 -12.40 -18.87
N ASN A 186 -22.67 -12.00 -18.34
CA ASN A 186 -21.58 -12.93 -18.01
C ASN A 186 -20.90 -12.47 -16.73
N LYS A 187 -21.13 -13.22 -15.63
CA LYS A 187 -20.56 -12.90 -14.31
C LYS A 187 -19.05 -13.04 -14.21
N THR A 188 -18.36 -13.57 -15.22
CA THR A 188 -16.90 -13.67 -15.26
C THR A 188 -16.26 -12.61 -16.17
N GLN A 189 -17.08 -11.85 -16.91
CA GLN A 189 -16.61 -10.85 -17.86
C GLN A 189 -17.64 -9.72 -17.97
N LEU A 190 -17.74 -8.90 -16.93
CA LEU A 190 -18.64 -7.75 -16.90
C LEU A 190 -18.26 -6.70 -17.94
N THR A 191 -19.24 -6.18 -18.62
CA THR A 191 -19.11 -4.98 -19.48
C THR A 191 -18.90 -3.74 -18.61
N GLN A 192 -18.42 -2.66 -19.22
CA GLN A 192 -18.24 -1.38 -18.51
C GLN A 192 -19.57 -0.82 -17.98
N GLU A 193 -20.67 -1.02 -18.70
CA GLU A 193 -22.01 -0.61 -18.25
C GLU A 193 -22.45 -1.40 -17.01
N GLU A 194 -22.26 -2.73 -17.01
CA GLU A 194 -22.61 -3.59 -15.88
C GLU A 194 -21.78 -3.24 -14.64
N LYS A 195 -20.47 -2.99 -14.81
CA LYS A 195 -19.62 -2.50 -13.72
C LYS A 195 -20.14 -1.17 -13.16
N GLY A 196 -20.57 -0.26 -14.00
CA GLY A 196 -21.17 1.01 -13.56
C GLY A 196 -22.49 0.82 -12.78
N LYS A 197 -23.30 -0.18 -13.13
CA LYS A 197 -24.51 -0.53 -12.37
C LYS A 197 -24.17 -1.08 -10.98
N VAL A 198 -23.19 -1.98 -10.89
CA VAL A 198 -22.71 -2.52 -9.61
C VAL A 198 -22.11 -1.43 -8.74
N GLU A 199 -21.24 -0.58 -9.31
CA GLU A 199 -20.65 0.57 -8.60
C GLU A 199 -21.72 1.48 -8.01
N LYS A 200 -22.75 1.81 -8.82
CA LYS A 200 -23.89 2.61 -8.35
C LYS A 200 -24.65 1.92 -7.22
N ALA A 201 -24.96 0.64 -7.36
CA ALA A 201 -25.67 -0.13 -6.34
C ALA A 201 -24.92 -0.15 -5.01
N VAL A 202 -23.57 -0.31 -5.04
CA VAL A 202 -22.72 -0.24 -3.84
C VAL A 202 -22.78 1.14 -3.19
N LYS A 203 -22.70 2.22 -3.96
CA LYS A 203 -22.79 3.60 -3.45
C LYS A 203 -24.17 3.88 -2.85
N ASP A 204 -25.23 3.44 -3.50
CA ASP A 204 -26.61 3.61 -3.03
C ASP A 204 -26.86 2.85 -1.70
N ALA A 205 -26.26 1.65 -1.56
CA ALA A 205 -26.34 0.86 -0.32
C ALA A 205 -25.49 1.47 0.83
N ASN A 206 -24.54 2.35 0.51
CA ASN A 206 -23.57 2.92 1.46
C ASN A 206 -23.51 4.46 1.38
N PRO A 207 -24.60 5.17 1.63
CA PRO A 207 -24.65 6.63 1.48
C PRO A 207 -23.80 7.40 2.50
N THR A 208 -23.30 6.70 3.53
CA THR A 208 -22.49 7.27 4.61
C THR A 208 -20.99 7.13 4.39
N PHE A 209 -20.55 6.64 3.24
CA PHE A 209 -19.11 6.59 2.94
C PHE A 209 -18.48 7.99 3.05
N PRO A 210 -17.28 8.08 3.65
CA PRO A 210 -16.55 9.35 3.74
C PRO A 210 -16.31 9.99 2.37
N ALA A 211 -16.34 11.31 2.31
CA ALA A 211 -16.04 12.06 1.09
C ALA A 211 -14.63 11.69 0.58
N GLY A 212 -14.52 11.43 -0.72
CA GLY A 212 -13.28 10.94 -1.35
C GLY A 212 -13.12 9.41 -1.40
N THR A 213 -14.10 8.63 -0.88
CA THR A 213 -14.14 7.18 -1.07
C THR A 213 -14.36 6.86 -2.54
N THR A 214 -13.58 5.92 -3.07
CA THR A 214 -13.73 5.40 -4.44
C THR A 214 -14.19 3.95 -4.41
N VAL A 215 -15.03 3.58 -5.38
CA VAL A 215 -15.52 2.21 -5.56
C VAL A 215 -15.09 1.77 -6.94
N THR A 216 -14.46 0.61 -7.05
CA THR A 216 -14.06 0.00 -8.31
C THR A 216 -14.59 -1.42 -8.40
N VAL A 217 -14.97 -1.84 -9.60
CA VAL A 217 -15.54 -3.17 -9.88
C VAL A 217 -14.68 -3.86 -10.92
N ASP A 218 -14.26 -5.07 -10.64
CA ASP A 218 -13.46 -5.86 -11.58
C ASP A 218 -14.33 -6.64 -12.60
N ASN A 219 -13.70 -7.50 -13.41
CA ASN A 219 -14.41 -8.28 -14.43
C ASN A 219 -15.35 -9.34 -13.84
N ASN A 220 -15.13 -9.78 -12.60
CA ASN A 220 -15.92 -10.81 -11.94
C ASN A 220 -16.98 -10.22 -11.00
N GLY A 221 -17.10 -8.89 -10.96
CA GLY A 221 -18.00 -8.21 -10.03
C GLY A 221 -17.44 -8.03 -8.62
N ASP A 222 -16.18 -8.41 -8.37
CA ASP A 222 -15.55 -8.10 -7.09
C ASP A 222 -15.38 -6.59 -6.96
N VAL A 223 -15.80 -6.07 -5.83
CA VAL A 223 -15.78 -4.64 -5.53
C VAL A 223 -14.66 -4.33 -4.59
N THR A 224 -13.85 -3.33 -4.92
CA THR A 224 -12.88 -2.73 -4.01
C THR A 224 -13.32 -1.31 -3.66
N ILE A 225 -13.50 -1.07 -2.37
CA ILE A 225 -13.81 0.24 -1.78
C ILE A 225 -12.49 0.78 -1.23
N THR A 226 -12.04 1.92 -1.71
CA THR A 226 -10.82 2.58 -1.22
C THR A 226 -11.21 3.88 -0.53
N TYR A 227 -10.89 3.98 0.76
CA TYR A 227 -11.18 5.14 1.59
C TYR A 227 -10.13 6.27 1.43
N PRO A 228 -10.41 7.49 1.94
CA PRO A 228 -9.49 8.63 1.84
C PRO A 228 -8.11 8.39 2.48
N ASP A 229 -8.03 7.56 3.52
CA ASP A 229 -6.79 7.15 4.18
C ASP A 229 -6.04 6.02 3.44
N LYS A 230 -6.55 5.57 2.27
CA LYS A 230 -6.04 4.48 1.42
C LYS A 230 -6.32 3.07 1.92
N SER A 231 -6.93 2.92 3.09
CA SER A 231 -7.42 1.62 3.54
C SER A 231 -8.53 1.10 2.62
N LYS A 232 -8.76 -0.21 2.63
CA LYS A 232 -9.67 -0.84 1.66
C LYS A 232 -10.56 -1.87 2.30
N ASP A 233 -11.79 -1.93 1.78
CA ASP A 233 -12.71 -3.04 1.95
C ASP A 233 -13.01 -3.69 0.61
N THR A 234 -13.48 -4.94 0.64
CA THR A 234 -13.89 -5.68 -0.54
C THR A 234 -15.25 -6.31 -0.35
N ILE A 235 -16.05 -6.36 -1.42
CA ILE A 235 -17.28 -7.14 -1.47
C ILE A 235 -17.12 -8.14 -2.62
N PRO A 236 -17.22 -9.46 -2.36
CA PRO A 236 -17.00 -10.45 -3.40
C PRO A 236 -18.09 -10.40 -4.47
N GLY A 237 -17.72 -10.65 -5.72
CA GLY A 237 -18.61 -10.64 -6.89
C GLY A 237 -19.79 -11.59 -6.75
N THR A 238 -19.62 -12.69 -6.00
CA THR A 238 -20.72 -13.63 -5.65
C THR A 238 -21.86 -12.98 -4.89
N SER A 239 -21.63 -11.83 -4.26
CA SER A 239 -22.61 -11.04 -3.53
C SER A 239 -23.13 -9.82 -4.29
N THR A 240 -22.52 -9.47 -5.40
CA THR A 240 -22.82 -8.25 -6.17
C THR A 240 -23.48 -8.52 -7.52
N VAL A 241 -23.19 -9.68 -8.12
CA VAL A 241 -23.72 -10.03 -9.45
C VAL A 241 -24.30 -11.44 -9.50
N ALA A 242 -25.34 -11.58 -10.31
CA ALA A 242 -25.90 -12.86 -10.73
C ALA A 242 -26.00 -12.89 -12.26
N GLU A 243 -25.84 -14.06 -12.80
CA GLU A 243 -25.99 -14.23 -14.25
C GLU A 243 -27.46 -14.27 -14.60
N LYS A 244 -27.90 -13.48 -15.62
CA LYS A 244 -29.24 -13.51 -16.12
C LYS A 244 -29.64 -14.93 -16.54
N GLU A 245 -30.86 -15.30 -16.29
CA GLU A 245 -31.43 -16.55 -16.83
C GLU A 245 -31.35 -16.54 -18.37
N THR A 246 -31.26 -17.71 -18.96
CA THR A 246 -31.31 -17.86 -20.42
C THR A 246 -32.77 -18.03 -20.83
N SER A 247 -33.18 -17.31 -21.89
CA SER A 247 -34.49 -17.49 -22.49
C SER A 247 -34.72 -18.93 -22.94
N ALA A 248 -35.95 -19.40 -22.82
CA ALA A 248 -36.33 -20.73 -23.28
C ALA A 248 -36.03 -20.88 -24.76
N LYS A 249 -35.61 -22.06 -25.21
CA LYS A 249 -35.40 -22.36 -26.62
C LYS A 249 -36.73 -22.39 -27.33
N PRO A 250 -36.96 -21.62 -28.43
CA PRO A 250 -38.19 -21.69 -29.21
C PRO A 250 -38.26 -23.01 -29.98
N THR A 251 -39.43 -23.35 -30.47
CA THR A 251 -39.57 -24.40 -31.48
C THR A 251 -39.69 -23.76 -32.86
N VAL A 252 -39.28 -24.49 -33.91
CA VAL A 252 -39.47 -24.15 -35.31
C VAL A 252 -40.19 -25.31 -35.96
N ASP A 253 -41.27 -25.01 -36.66
CA ASP A 253 -41.99 -26.02 -37.45
C ASP A 253 -41.13 -26.42 -38.67
N LYS A 254 -41.54 -27.52 -39.30
CA LYS A 254 -40.94 -27.97 -40.57
C LYS A 254 -41.10 -26.87 -41.61
N VAL A 255 -40.05 -26.65 -42.39
CA VAL A 255 -40.05 -25.67 -43.50
C VAL A 255 -39.76 -26.44 -44.79
N ASP A 256 -40.62 -26.25 -45.79
CA ASP A 256 -40.49 -26.85 -47.11
C ASP A 256 -40.16 -25.78 -48.21
N THR A 257 -39.73 -26.26 -49.36
CA THR A 257 -39.30 -25.40 -50.52
C THR A 257 -40.41 -24.58 -51.12
N ASP A 258 -41.66 -24.77 -50.76
CA ASP A 258 -42.83 -23.96 -51.24
C ASP A 258 -43.45 -23.11 -50.12
N ASP A 259 -42.89 -23.16 -48.92
CA ASP A 259 -43.36 -22.35 -47.80
C ASP A 259 -43.02 -20.86 -47.99
N LEU A 260 -44.02 -20.01 -47.71
CA LEU A 260 -43.91 -18.56 -47.70
C LEU A 260 -43.89 -18.00 -46.25
N LYS A 261 -43.79 -18.87 -45.27
CA LYS A 261 -43.68 -18.52 -43.86
C LYS A 261 -42.78 -19.49 -43.12
N VAL A 262 -42.11 -18.98 -42.10
CA VAL A 262 -41.52 -19.80 -41.03
C VAL A 262 -42.39 -19.62 -39.80
N THR A 263 -42.78 -20.73 -39.16
CA THR A 263 -43.66 -20.72 -37.99
C THR A 263 -43.05 -21.51 -36.85
N GLY A 264 -43.63 -21.38 -35.65
CA GLY A 264 -43.22 -22.14 -34.49
C GLY A 264 -43.88 -21.68 -33.19
N THR A 265 -43.34 -22.12 -32.07
CA THR A 265 -43.85 -21.75 -30.74
C THR A 265 -42.73 -21.16 -29.86
N GLY A 266 -43.16 -20.37 -28.89
CA GLY A 266 -42.24 -19.74 -27.92
C GLY A 266 -43.00 -19.20 -26.72
N VAL A 267 -42.29 -18.47 -25.86
CA VAL A 267 -42.87 -17.82 -24.69
C VAL A 267 -43.62 -16.56 -25.12
N ALA A 268 -44.90 -16.47 -24.77
CA ALA A 268 -45.75 -15.33 -25.17
C ALA A 268 -45.12 -13.97 -24.82
N GLY A 269 -45.12 -13.04 -25.76
CA GLY A 269 -44.52 -11.70 -25.61
C GLY A 269 -43.02 -11.62 -25.89
N SER A 270 -42.33 -12.76 -26.05
CA SER A 270 -40.89 -12.76 -26.38
C SER A 270 -40.65 -12.36 -27.84
N LYS A 271 -39.50 -11.76 -28.07
CA LYS A 271 -39.01 -11.45 -29.43
C LYS A 271 -38.39 -12.70 -30.05
N ILE A 272 -38.78 -13.01 -31.26
CA ILE A 272 -38.18 -14.05 -32.11
C ILE A 272 -37.28 -13.40 -33.15
N VAL A 273 -36.10 -13.96 -33.37
CA VAL A 273 -35.19 -13.62 -34.44
C VAL A 273 -34.98 -14.86 -35.29
N VAL A 274 -35.37 -14.77 -36.57
CA VAL A 274 -35.19 -15.82 -37.59
C VAL A 274 -34.06 -15.40 -38.53
N THR A 275 -32.98 -16.18 -38.55
CA THR A 275 -31.87 -16.02 -39.50
C THR A 275 -32.09 -16.98 -40.66
N LEU A 276 -32.21 -16.42 -41.86
CA LEU A 276 -32.41 -17.16 -43.10
C LEU A 276 -31.09 -17.72 -43.67
N PRO A 277 -31.12 -18.68 -44.60
CA PRO A 277 -29.91 -19.29 -45.18
C PRO A 277 -28.95 -18.31 -45.85
N ASN A 278 -29.46 -17.18 -46.36
CA ASN A 278 -28.66 -16.11 -46.97
C ASN A 278 -28.04 -15.16 -45.96
N GLY A 279 -28.28 -15.36 -44.65
CA GLY A 279 -27.81 -14.52 -43.56
C GLY A 279 -28.74 -13.37 -43.17
N ASP A 280 -29.81 -13.11 -43.93
CA ASP A 280 -30.79 -12.10 -43.58
C ASP A 280 -31.54 -12.47 -42.31
N THR A 281 -31.96 -11.48 -41.55
CA THR A 281 -32.70 -11.70 -40.28
C THR A 281 -34.09 -11.06 -40.39
N LYS A 282 -35.08 -11.79 -39.91
CA LYS A 282 -36.46 -11.30 -39.73
C LYS A 282 -36.86 -11.45 -38.25
N THR A 283 -37.70 -10.57 -37.78
CA THR A 283 -38.12 -10.56 -36.36
C THR A 283 -39.63 -10.55 -36.23
N THR A 284 -40.14 -11.19 -35.20
CA THR A 284 -41.55 -11.15 -34.81
C THR A 284 -41.68 -11.27 -33.28
N THR A 285 -42.90 -11.13 -32.78
CA THR A 285 -43.19 -11.33 -31.33
C THR A 285 -44.11 -12.54 -31.19
N VAL A 286 -43.82 -13.39 -30.19
CA VAL A 286 -44.67 -14.54 -29.85
C VAL A 286 -46.05 -14.03 -29.40
N LYS A 287 -47.08 -14.54 -30.05
CA LYS A 287 -48.48 -14.20 -29.76
C LYS A 287 -48.91 -14.74 -28.38
N PRO A 288 -50.04 -14.27 -27.82
CA PRO A 288 -50.54 -14.77 -26.52
C PRO A 288 -50.86 -16.27 -26.48
N ASP A 289 -51.12 -16.89 -27.67
CA ASP A 289 -51.35 -18.32 -27.81
C ASP A 289 -50.05 -19.16 -27.87
N GLY A 290 -48.87 -18.48 -27.71
CA GLY A 290 -47.58 -19.13 -27.74
C GLY A 290 -47.01 -19.36 -29.14
N LYS A 291 -47.73 -18.93 -30.21
CA LYS A 291 -47.29 -19.11 -31.59
C LYS A 291 -46.60 -17.88 -32.16
N TRP A 292 -45.71 -18.10 -33.09
CA TRP A 292 -45.07 -17.04 -33.87
C TRP A 292 -45.00 -17.40 -35.35
N GLU A 293 -44.96 -16.39 -36.21
CA GLU A 293 -44.78 -16.53 -37.65
C GLU A 293 -43.97 -15.38 -38.21
N VAL A 294 -43.22 -15.66 -39.27
CA VAL A 294 -42.45 -14.68 -40.07
C VAL A 294 -42.73 -14.96 -41.54
N ASP A 295 -43.17 -13.94 -42.28
CA ASP A 295 -43.40 -14.03 -43.71
C ASP A 295 -42.06 -14.01 -44.48
N LEU A 296 -41.95 -14.86 -45.49
CA LEU A 296 -40.83 -14.90 -46.42
C LEU A 296 -41.19 -14.15 -47.70
N ASP A 297 -40.24 -13.44 -48.29
CA ASP A 297 -40.41 -12.72 -49.55
C ASP A 297 -40.40 -13.70 -50.74
N ASN A 298 -39.67 -14.79 -50.61
CA ASN A 298 -39.59 -15.90 -51.54
C ASN A 298 -39.40 -17.21 -50.78
N PRO A 299 -39.81 -18.36 -51.36
CA PRO A 299 -39.52 -19.68 -50.82
C PRO A 299 -37.99 -19.87 -50.63
N LEU A 300 -37.63 -20.65 -49.66
CA LEU A 300 -36.24 -20.95 -49.35
C LEU A 300 -35.70 -22.13 -50.18
N ALA A 301 -34.42 -22.09 -50.47
CA ALA A 301 -33.78 -23.17 -51.19
C ALA A 301 -33.65 -24.44 -50.33
N LYS A 302 -33.82 -25.61 -50.95
CA LYS A 302 -33.62 -26.91 -50.36
C LYS A 302 -32.25 -26.96 -49.66
N ASP A 303 -32.20 -27.68 -48.53
CA ASP A 303 -31.05 -27.88 -47.69
C ASP A 303 -30.52 -26.58 -47.00
N GLY A 304 -31.22 -25.45 -47.18
CA GLY A 304 -30.93 -24.21 -46.45
C GLY A 304 -31.20 -24.35 -44.95
N GLU A 305 -30.31 -23.84 -44.13
CA GLU A 305 -30.49 -23.83 -42.69
C GLU A 305 -31.16 -22.55 -42.22
N VAL A 306 -32.27 -22.67 -41.48
CA VAL A 306 -32.93 -21.58 -40.76
C VAL A 306 -32.60 -21.69 -39.29
N LYS A 307 -32.17 -20.59 -38.67
CA LYS A 307 -31.82 -20.52 -37.22
C LYS A 307 -32.77 -19.57 -36.54
N VAL A 308 -33.32 -20.01 -35.42
CA VAL A 308 -34.28 -19.19 -34.66
C VAL A 308 -33.78 -19.06 -33.20
N THR A 309 -33.83 -17.85 -32.69
CA THR A 309 -33.60 -17.54 -31.31
C THR A 309 -34.77 -16.76 -30.72
N GLN A 310 -34.93 -16.84 -29.41
CA GLN A 310 -35.92 -16.13 -28.63
C GLN A 310 -35.24 -15.26 -27.56
N GLU A 311 -35.80 -14.09 -27.34
CA GLU A 311 -35.35 -13.16 -26.32
C GLU A 311 -36.54 -12.76 -25.43
N GLU A 312 -36.55 -13.28 -24.20
CA GLU A 312 -37.48 -12.87 -23.13
C GLU A 312 -36.94 -11.61 -22.47
N THR A 313 -37.82 -10.80 -21.90
CA THR A 313 -37.43 -9.58 -21.15
C THR A 313 -36.50 -9.95 -20.00
N ASP A 314 -35.42 -9.22 -19.87
CA ASP A 314 -34.38 -9.35 -18.80
C ASP A 314 -33.64 -10.71 -18.75
N LYS A 315 -33.77 -11.53 -19.80
CA LYS A 315 -33.01 -12.78 -19.95
C LYS A 315 -32.00 -12.72 -21.08
N LYS A 316 -31.05 -13.64 -21.09
CA LYS A 316 -30.16 -13.88 -22.22
C LYS A 316 -30.90 -14.45 -23.40
N VAL A 317 -30.37 -14.22 -24.61
CA VAL A 317 -30.86 -14.86 -25.80
C VAL A 317 -30.84 -16.39 -25.67
N SER A 318 -31.88 -17.05 -26.13
CA SER A 318 -32.03 -18.51 -26.10
C SER A 318 -30.94 -19.24 -26.90
N PRO A 319 -30.73 -20.52 -26.66
CA PRO A 319 -30.02 -21.39 -27.58
C PRO A 319 -30.72 -21.38 -28.95
N ILE A 320 -29.95 -21.57 -30.03
CA ILE A 320 -30.45 -21.62 -31.39
C ILE A 320 -31.35 -22.84 -31.58
N ALA A 321 -32.52 -22.64 -32.16
CA ALA A 321 -33.39 -23.68 -32.73
C ALA A 321 -33.19 -23.77 -34.24
N PRO A 322 -32.42 -24.72 -34.75
CA PRO A 322 -32.21 -24.85 -36.20
C PRO A 322 -33.30 -25.71 -36.84
N THR A 323 -33.63 -25.44 -38.11
CA THR A 323 -34.37 -26.33 -38.98
C THR A 323 -33.75 -26.28 -40.38
N THR A 324 -33.87 -27.38 -41.13
CA THR A 324 -33.40 -27.45 -42.53
C THR A 324 -34.58 -27.41 -43.45
N VAL A 325 -34.48 -26.67 -44.55
CA VAL A 325 -35.51 -26.61 -45.57
C VAL A 325 -35.55 -27.95 -46.35
N LEU A 326 -36.70 -28.60 -46.29
CA LEU A 326 -36.92 -29.90 -46.91
C LEU A 326 -37.54 -29.73 -48.32
N PRO A 327 -37.35 -30.70 -49.22
CA PRO A 327 -38.08 -30.69 -50.47
C PRO A 327 -39.58 -30.97 -50.20
N THR A 328 -40.44 -30.40 -50.98
CA THR A 328 -41.89 -30.78 -51.01
C THR A 328 -42.03 -32.27 -51.28
N THR A 329 -43.20 -32.83 -50.94
CA THR A 329 -43.49 -34.26 -51.23
C THR A 329 -43.44 -34.51 -52.74
N ALA A 330 -43.87 -33.55 -53.55
CA ALA A 330 -43.82 -33.65 -55.01
C ALA A 330 -42.38 -33.70 -55.58
N GLU A 331 -41.46 -32.90 -55.00
CA GLU A 331 -40.04 -32.88 -55.42
C GLU A 331 -39.29 -34.13 -54.94
N ALA A 332 -39.69 -34.69 -53.78
CA ALA A 332 -39.06 -35.89 -53.18
C ALA A 332 -39.48 -37.18 -53.97
N THR A 333 -40.57 -37.14 -54.71
CA THR A 333 -41.12 -38.31 -55.45
C THR A 333 -40.86 -38.29 -56.93
N THR A 334 -40.13 -37.29 -57.51
CA THR A 334 -39.79 -37.25 -58.89
C THR A 334 -38.84 -38.38 -59.26
N PRO A 335 -39.24 -39.39 -60.13
CA PRO A 335 -38.30 -40.44 -60.49
C PRO A 335 -37.22 -39.87 -61.42
N ASN A 336 -35.98 -40.35 -61.25
CA ASN A 336 -34.84 -40.05 -62.18
C ASN A 336 -35.11 -40.52 -63.55
#